data_f8e3d6dc094e5fa9765e48500168e7e0
#
_entry.id   f8e3d6dc094e5fa9765e48500168e7e0
#
_cell.length_a   1.000
_cell.length_b   1.000
_cell.length_c   1.000
_cell.angle_alpha   90.00
_cell.angle_beta   90.00
_cell.angle_gamma   90.00
#
_symmetry.space_group_name_H-M   'P 1'
#
loop_
_entity.id
_entity.type
_entity.pdbx_description
1 polymer ?
#
loop_
_entity_poly.entity_id
_entity_poly.type
_entity_poly.pdbx_seq_one_letter_code
_entity_poly.pdbx_strand_id
1 'polypeptide(L)'
;MSCYVRRRIGGARGGDMIEMRRAQLSFGDGLITEEVSDLREDWMQHADRVLADEQIVAAVYEALAKRRPKSRSRGRLGTPAEVVLRLLVLKHIRNLSYVVLEREVRANLVYRDFARVGAGKMPDAKTMGRWGLAVGPQVLRQIHDRMMKIAQDNGVVVGRRMRVDTTVVETNIHHPTDSTLLGDGVRVLIRTMKKITEIAGAVGTKLRDRSRSVKLRLFEIARIARAKGPLNRDRL
;
A
#
# COMPACT_ATOMS: atom_id res chain seq x y z
N MET A 1 -9.18 -37.84 -3.46
CA MET A 1 -10.39 -37.88 -2.60
C MET A 1 -9.96 -37.38 -1.22
N SER A 2 -10.18 -36.12 -0.93
CA SER A 2 -9.88 -35.55 0.41
C SER A 2 -11.19 -35.03 0.98
N CYS A 3 -11.70 -35.74 1.99
CA CYS A 3 -12.89 -35.38 2.75
C CYS A 3 -12.67 -34.09 3.53
N TYR A 4 -13.35 -33.05 3.14
CA TYR A 4 -13.50 -31.83 3.95
C TYR A 4 -14.47 -32.13 5.10
N VAL A 5 -13.91 -32.40 6.28
CA VAL A 5 -14.67 -32.60 7.51
C VAL A 5 -15.30 -31.27 7.93
N ARG A 6 -16.63 -31.21 7.87
CA ARG A 6 -17.44 -30.14 8.44
C ARG A 6 -17.25 -30.09 9.95
N ARG A 7 -16.55 -29.08 10.47
CA ARG A 7 -16.79 -28.64 11.86
C ARG A 7 -17.87 -27.56 11.84
N ARG A 8 -19.07 -27.93 12.28
CA ARG A 8 -20.09 -26.97 12.72
C ARG A 8 -19.57 -26.31 13.99
N ILE A 9 -19.21 -25.03 13.92
CA ILE A 9 -18.98 -24.19 15.10
C ILE A 9 -20.28 -23.41 15.33
N GLY A 10 -20.83 -23.61 16.50
CA GLY A 10 -21.81 -22.90 17.28
C GLY A 10 -22.86 -22.01 16.61
N GLY A 11 -24.12 -22.26 16.91
CA GLY A 11 -25.30 -21.58 16.42
C GLY A 11 -25.26 -20.05 16.53
N ALA A 12 -25.32 -19.39 15.39
CA ALA A 12 -25.54 -17.96 15.28
C ALA A 12 -27.04 -17.67 15.36
N ARG A 13 -27.48 -17.10 16.45
CA ARG A 13 -28.75 -16.36 16.52
C ARG A 13 -28.53 -14.99 15.90
N GLY A 14 -29.12 -14.73 14.73
CA GLY A 14 -28.99 -13.47 14.01
C GLY A 14 -27.72 -13.43 13.16
N GLY A 15 -27.81 -13.93 11.89
CA GLY A 15 -26.64 -14.05 11.01
C GLY A 15 -25.94 -12.70 10.76
N ASP A 16 -24.64 -12.66 10.97
CA ASP A 16 -23.81 -11.54 10.55
C ASP A 16 -23.98 -11.30 9.04
N MET A 17 -24.24 -10.06 8.64
CA MET A 17 -24.37 -9.67 7.23
C MET A 17 -23.01 -9.62 6.50
N ILE A 18 -21.92 -9.81 7.22
CA ILE A 18 -20.59 -10.00 6.67
C ILE A 18 -20.14 -11.39 7.10
N GLU A 19 -19.83 -12.24 6.14
CA GLU A 19 -19.31 -13.58 6.39
C GLU A 19 -17.79 -13.60 6.29
N MET A 20 -17.12 -14.44 7.07
CA MET A 20 -15.70 -14.69 6.90
C MET A 20 -15.45 -15.44 5.59
N ARG A 21 -16.24 -16.47 5.35
CA ARG A 21 -16.19 -17.32 4.15
C ARG A 21 -17.60 -17.59 3.67
N ARG A 22 -17.75 -17.90 2.40
CA ARG A 22 -19.05 -18.28 1.86
C ARG A 22 -19.54 -19.57 2.53
N ALA A 23 -20.68 -19.51 3.18
CA ALA A 23 -21.25 -20.67 3.90
C ALA A 23 -21.66 -21.80 2.95
N GLN A 24 -22.10 -21.46 1.74
CA GLN A 24 -22.57 -22.43 0.75
C GLN A 24 -22.02 -22.09 -0.64
N LEU A 25 -21.37 -23.05 -1.27
CA LEU A 25 -20.99 -22.97 -2.68
C LEU A 25 -22.20 -23.29 -3.55
N SER A 26 -22.35 -22.56 -4.64
CA SER A 26 -23.37 -22.89 -5.64
C SER A 26 -22.89 -24.04 -6.54
N PHE A 27 -23.83 -24.74 -7.19
CA PHE A 27 -23.48 -25.76 -8.17
C PHE A 27 -22.57 -25.19 -9.29
N GLY A 28 -22.86 -23.95 -9.74
CA GLY A 28 -22.04 -23.29 -10.74
C GLY A 28 -20.59 -23.01 -10.26
N ASP A 29 -20.36 -22.83 -8.95
CA ASP A 29 -19.00 -22.68 -8.41
C ASP A 29 -18.20 -23.98 -8.57
N GLY A 30 -18.84 -25.13 -8.34
CA GLY A 30 -18.21 -26.44 -8.52
C GLY A 30 -17.82 -26.71 -9.97
N LEU A 31 -18.70 -26.41 -10.91
CA LEU A 31 -18.43 -26.55 -12.35
C LEU A 31 -17.27 -25.68 -12.80
N ILE A 32 -17.20 -24.42 -12.34
CA ILE A 32 -16.08 -23.53 -12.66
C ILE A 32 -14.79 -24.10 -12.11
N THR A 33 -14.75 -24.56 -10.87
CA THR A 33 -13.55 -25.12 -10.25
C THR A 33 -13.04 -26.37 -10.99
N GLU A 34 -13.94 -27.23 -11.43
CA GLU A 34 -13.60 -28.43 -12.20
C GLU A 34 -13.00 -28.05 -13.57
N GLU A 35 -13.64 -27.14 -14.30
CA GLU A 35 -13.23 -26.71 -15.65
C GLU A 35 -11.86 -26.02 -15.67
N VAL A 36 -11.48 -25.29 -14.60
CA VAL A 36 -10.23 -24.54 -14.56
C VAL A 36 -9.14 -25.17 -13.70
N SER A 37 -9.32 -26.40 -13.25
CA SER A 37 -8.43 -27.06 -12.29
C SER A 37 -6.99 -27.19 -12.80
N ASP A 38 -6.83 -27.50 -14.09
CA ASP A 38 -5.58 -27.67 -14.82
C ASP A 38 -4.97 -26.34 -15.31
N LEU A 39 -5.75 -25.25 -15.34
CA LEU A 39 -5.33 -23.94 -15.81
C LEU A 39 -4.78 -23.05 -14.68
N ARG A 40 -4.80 -23.52 -13.44
CA ARG A 40 -4.33 -22.77 -12.28
C ARG A 40 -2.81 -22.69 -12.25
N GLU A 41 -2.28 -21.48 -12.10
CA GLU A 41 -0.84 -21.24 -11.95
C GLU A 41 -0.34 -21.78 -10.59
N ASP A 42 0.90 -22.24 -10.53
CA ASP A 42 1.48 -22.85 -9.32
C ASP A 42 1.42 -21.94 -8.08
N TRP A 43 1.65 -20.64 -8.26
CA TRP A 43 1.57 -19.70 -7.17
C TRP A 43 0.16 -19.61 -6.54
N MET A 44 -0.91 -19.87 -7.31
CA MET A 44 -2.28 -19.87 -6.79
C MET A 44 -2.51 -21.02 -5.81
N GLN A 45 -1.89 -22.18 -6.06
CA GLN A 45 -1.97 -23.33 -5.15
C GLN A 45 -1.22 -23.03 -3.84
N HIS A 46 -0.05 -22.37 -3.94
CA HIS A 46 0.70 -21.94 -2.76
C HIS A 46 -0.06 -20.86 -1.98
N ALA A 47 -0.62 -19.87 -2.67
CA ALA A 47 -1.44 -18.84 -2.06
C ALA A 47 -2.67 -19.42 -1.36
N ASP A 48 -3.34 -20.43 -1.93
CA ASP A 48 -4.49 -21.08 -1.32
C ASP A 48 -4.18 -21.65 0.06
N ARG A 49 -3.00 -22.27 0.23
CA ARG A 49 -2.58 -22.84 1.52
C ARG A 49 -2.41 -21.75 2.58
N VAL A 50 -1.81 -20.62 2.21
CA VAL A 50 -1.60 -19.49 3.12
C VAL A 50 -2.90 -18.75 3.41
N LEU A 51 -3.72 -18.51 2.39
CA LEU A 51 -5.00 -17.79 2.51
C LEU A 51 -6.11 -18.64 3.16
N ALA A 52 -5.87 -19.95 3.35
CA ALA A 52 -6.73 -20.81 4.14
C ALA A 52 -6.63 -20.55 5.66
N ASP A 53 -5.59 -19.85 6.13
CA ASP A 53 -5.41 -19.53 7.55
C ASP A 53 -6.53 -18.65 8.08
N GLU A 54 -7.16 -19.09 9.17
CA GLU A 54 -8.32 -18.39 9.75
C GLU A 54 -7.95 -17.02 10.34
N GLN A 55 -6.72 -16.88 10.88
CA GLN A 55 -6.29 -15.62 11.49
C GLN A 55 -6.12 -14.52 10.43
N ILE A 56 -5.64 -14.88 9.24
CA ILE A 56 -5.52 -13.95 8.11
C ILE A 56 -6.90 -13.48 7.65
N VAL A 57 -7.85 -14.40 7.47
CA VAL A 57 -9.21 -14.07 7.06
C VAL A 57 -9.94 -13.27 8.14
N ALA A 58 -9.76 -13.62 9.42
CA ALA A 58 -10.34 -12.92 10.54
C ALA A 58 -9.86 -11.47 10.65
N ALA A 59 -8.57 -11.21 10.40
CA ALA A 59 -8.04 -9.85 10.39
C ALA A 59 -8.72 -8.95 9.34
N VAL A 60 -8.98 -9.49 8.16
CA VAL A 60 -9.71 -8.76 7.10
C VAL A 60 -11.20 -8.59 7.48
N TYR A 61 -11.83 -9.64 8.03
CA TYR A 61 -13.22 -9.57 8.49
C TYR A 61 -13.41 -8.46 9.52
N GLU A 62 -12.55 -8.38 10.53
CA GLU A 62 -12.62 -7.35 11.57
C GLU A 62 -12.42 -5.93 10.98
N ALA A 63 -11.51 -5.76 10.02
CA ALA A 63 -11.32 -4.49 9.33
C ALA A 63 -12.58 -4.03 8.57
N LEU A 64 -13.22 -4.95 7.85
CA LEU A 64 -14.45 -4.68 7.11
C LEU A 64 -15.62 -4.38 8.05
N ALA A 65 -15.72 -5.10 9.17
CA ALA A 65 -16.74 -4.92 10.19
C ALA A 65 -16.62 -3.57 10.92
N LYS A 66 -15.38 -3.13 11.23
CA LYS A 66 -15.11 -1.82 11.84
C LYS A 66 -15.56 -0.66 10.95
N ARG A 67 -15.44 -0.81 9.64
CA ARG A 67 -15.83 0.24 8.69
C ARG A 67 -17.32 0.61 8.79
N ARG A 68 -18.19 -0.37 9.03
CA ARG A 68 -19.65 -0.15 9.17
C ARG A 68 -20.22 -1.05 10.26
N PRO A 69 -20.14 -0.67 11.53
CA PRO A 69 -20.56 -1.51 12.65
C PRO A 69 -22.01 -2.00 12.55
N LYS A 70 -22.91 -1.17 11.98
CA LYS A 70 -24.32 -1.55 11.76
C LYS A 70 -24.53 -2.62 10.70
N SER A 71 -23.56 -2.84 9.80
CA SER A 71 -23.65 -3.86 8.76
C SER A 71 -23.40 -5.29 9.25
N ARG A 72 -22.98 -5.47 10.50
CA ARG A 72 -22.94 -6.79 11.14
C ARG A 72 -24.33 -7.40 11.31
N SER A 73 -25.34 -6.58 11.64
CA SER A 73 -26.67 -7.07 12.01
C SER A 73 -27.78 -6.63 11.06
N ARG A 74 -27.54 -5.72 10.15
CA ARG A 74 -28.54 -5.13 9.27
C ARG A 74 -28.03 -4.91 7.86
N GLY A 75 -28.86 -5.22 6.85
CA GLY A 75 -28.60 -4.93 5.44
C GLY A 75 -28.56 -6.18 4.58
N ARG A 76 -28.11 -6.02 3.33
CA ARG A 76 -27.88 -7.11 2.41
C ARG A 76 -26.60 -7.85 2.78
N LEU A 77 -26.57 -9.16 2.60
CA LEU A 77 -25.38 -9.99 2.73
C LEU A 77 -24.21 -9.36 1.94
N GLY A 78 -23.12 -9.09 2.63
CA GLY A 78 -21.91 -8.50 2.06
C GLY A 78 -21.06 -9.54 1.33
N THR A 79 -20.02 -9.05 0.65
CA THR A 79 -19.00 -9.94 0.08
C THR A 79 -18.17 -10.54 1.23
N PRO A 80 -17.95 -11.87 1.25
CA PRO A 80 -17.17 -12.53 2.27
C PRO A 80 -15.74 -11.99 2.38
N ALA A 81 -15.19 -11.95 3.60
CA ALA A 81 -13.84 -11.42 3.84
C ALA A 81 -12.75 -12.17 3.07
N GLU A 82 -12.91 -13.49 2.90
CA GLU A 82 -11.99 -14.30 2.08
C GLU A 82 -11.96 -13.84 0.62
N VAL A 83 -13.12 -13.53 0.01
CA VAL A 83 -13.20 -13.01 -1.36
C VAL A 83 -12.47 -11.67 -1.48
N VAL A 84 -12.70 -10.78 -0.51
CA VAL A 84 -12.02 -9.48 -0.48
C VAL A 84 -10.50 -9.65 -0.40
N LEU A 85 -10.02 -10.51 0.51
CA LEU A 85 -8.60 -10.81 0.67
C LEU A 85 -7.98 -11.32 -0.63
N ARG A 86 -8.60 -12.33 -1.25
CA ARG A 86 -8.12 -12.95 -2.50
C ARG A 86 -8.08 -11.98 -3.67
N LEU A 87 -9.08 -11.12 -3.81
CA LEU A 87 -9.09 -10.05 -4.82
C LEU A 87 -7.96 -9.05 -4.61
N LEU A 88 -7.70 -8.64 -3.36
CA LEU A 88 -6.58 -7.74 -3.05
C LEU A 88 -5.23 -8.40 -3.31
N VAL A 89 -5.07 -9.68 -2.97
CA VAL A 89 -3.85 -10.46 -3.27
C VAL A 89 -3.63 -10.56 -4.78
N LEU A 90 -4.66 -10.94 -5.54
CA LEU A 90 -4.59 -11.01 -7.01
C LEU A 90 -4.19 -9.66 -7.63
N LYS A 91 -4.80 -8.56 -7.12
CA LYS A 91 -4.45 -7.20 -7.54
C LYS A 91 -2.96 -6.91 -7.38
N HIS A 92 -2.39 -7.27 -6.22
CA HIS A 92 -0.99 -6.97 -5.92
C HIS A 92 -0.03 -7.87 -6.69
N ILE A 93 -0.29 -9.17 -6.76
CA ILE A 93 0.59 -10.11 -7.48
C ILE A 93 0.64 -9.77 -8.97
N ARG A 94 -0.48 -9.37 -9.56
CA ARG A 94 -0.57 -9.02 -11.00
C ARG A 94 -0.36 -7.53 -11.27
N ASN A 95 -0.12 -6.73 -10.23
CA ASN A 95 0.03 -5.26 -10.33
C ASN A 95 -1.11 -4.58 -11.10
N LEU A 96 -2.36 -4.97 -10.81
CA LEU A 96 -3.54 -4.48 -11.51
C LEU A 96 -4.13 -3.22 -10.83
N SER A 97 -4.66 -2.30 -11.62
CA SER A 97 -5.57 -1.29 -11.08
C SER A 97 -6.92 -1.93 -10.71
N TYR A 98 -7.73 -1.30 -9.86
CA TYR A 98 -9.05 -1.84 -9.50
C TYR A 98 -10.00 -1.99 -10.69
N VAL A 99 -9.91 -1.10 -11.67
CA VAL A 99 -10.73 -1.16 -12.91
C VAL A 99 -10.31 -2.36 -13.76
N VAL A 100 -9.01 -2.57 -13.91
CA VAL A 100 -8.48 -3.72 -14.66
C VAL A 100 -8.79 -5.01 -13.93
N LEU A 101 -8.64 -5.06 -12.60
CA LEU A 101 -8.99 -6.23 -11.79
C LEU A 101 -10.45 -6.64 -11.98
N GLU A 102 -11.39 -5.66 -11.94
CA GLU A 102 -12.80 -5.93 -12.19
C GLU A 102 -13.01 -6.58 -13.56
N ARG A 103 -12.40 -6.02 -14.61
CA ARG A 103 -12.49 -6.54 -15.97
C ARG A 103 -11.90 -7.94 -16.10
N GLU A 104 -10.68 -8.14 -15.60
CA GLU A 104 -9.96 -9.41 -15.71
C GLU A 104 -10.68 -10.55 -14.95
N VAL A 105 -11.13 -10.29 -13.71
CA VAL A 105 -11.87 -11.32 -12.96
C VAL A 105 -13.23 -11.59 -13.55
N ARG A 106 -13.85 -10.64 -14.26
CA ARG A 106 -15.11 -10.91 -15.01
C ARG A 106 -14.90 -11.78 -16.23
N ALA A 107 -13.77 -11.62 -16.92
CA ALA A 107 -13.46 -12.31 -18.16
C ALA A 107 -12.76 -13.67 -17.97
N ASN A 108 -12.05 -13.87 -16.86
CA ASN A 108 -11.21 -15.04 -16.64
C ASN A 108 -11.78 -15.94 -15.54
N LEU A 109 -12.13 -17.17 -15.90
CA LEU A 109 -12.69 -18.16 -14.97
C LEU A 109 -11.67 -18.61 -13.91
N VAL A 110 -10.38 -18.71 -14.25
CA VAL A 110 -9.32 -19.05 -13.30
C VAL A 110 -9.21 -18.01 -12.18
N TYR A 111 -9.29 -16.72 -12.54
CA TYR A 111 -9.27 -15.64 -11.55
C TYR A 111 -10.57 -15.60 -10.71
N ARG A 112 -11.70 -15.97 -11.31
CA ARG A 112 -12.97 -16.09 -10.58
C ARG A 112 -12.92 -17.23 -9.55
N ASP A 113 -12.36 -18.37 -9.93
CA ASP A 113 -12.17 -19.51 -9.04
C ASP A 113 -11.18 -19.16 -7.92
N PHE A 114 -9.99 -18.66 -8.26
CA PHE A 114 -8.99 -18.23 -7.26
C PHE A 114 -9.56 -17.22 -6.27
N ALA A 115 -10.28 -16.19 -6.75
CA ALA A 115 -10.89 -15.18 -5.90
C ALA A 115 -12.12 -15.64 -5.12
N ARG A 116 -12.58 -16.90 -5.33
CA ARG A 116 -13.80 -17.44 -4.73
C ARG A 116 -15.06 -16.62 -5.03
N VAL A 117 -15.06 -15.90 -6.15
CA VAL A 117 -16.23 -15.17 -6.65
C VAL A 117 -17.23 -16.15 -7.26
N GLY A 118 -16.73 -17.21 -7.88
CA GLY A 118 -17.54 -18.25 -8.53
C GLY A 118 -18.50 -17.68 -9.58
N ALA A 119 -19.70 -18.21 -9.68
CA ALA A 119 -20.76 -17.74 -10.56
C ALA A 119 -21.40 -16.41 -10.08
N GLY A 120 -21.07 -15.94 -8.87
CA GLY A 120 -21.65 -14.74 -8.28
C GLY A 120 -21.31 -13.43 -9.00
N LYS A 121 -21.99 -12.36 -8.59
CA LYS A 121 -21.75 -11.02 -9.12
C LYS A 121 -20.39 -10.51 -8.65
N MET A 122 -19.56 -10.06 -9.61
CA MET A 122 -18.28 -9.40 -9.32
C MET A 122 -18.51 -8.01 -8.69
N PRO A 123 -17.81 -7.68 -7.60
CA PRO A 123 -17.81 -6.34 -7.03
C PRO A 123 -17.20 -5.31 -7.99
N ASP A 124 -17.70 -4.09 -7.94
CA ASP A 124 -17.19 -2.99 -8.77
C ASP A 124 -15.86 -2.43 -8.26
N ALA A 125 -15.11 -1.76 -9.14
CA ALA A 125 -13.80 -1.18 -8.84
C ALA A 125 -13.85 -0.19 -7.65
N LYS A 126 -14.92 0.62 -7.53
CA LYS A 126 -15.08 1.57 -6.42
C LYS A 126 -15.26 0.84 -5.08
N THR A 127 -16.01 -0.25 -5.07
CA THR A 127 -16.20 -1.06 -3.87
C THR A 127 -14.91 -1.72 -3.44
N MET A 128 -14.15 -2.29 -4.37
CA MET A 128 -12.83 -2.88 -4.10
C MET A 128 -11.82 -1.83 -3.58
N GLY A 129 -11.80 -0.63 -4.15
CA GLY A 129 -10.99 0.48 -3.63
C GLY A 129 -11.33 0.85 -2.19
N ARG A 130 -12.62 0.86 -1.84
CA ARG A 130 -13.07 1.10 -0.45
C ARG A 130 -12.66 -0.01 0.50
N TRP A 131 -12.57 -1.27 0.05
CA TRP A 131 -12.07 -2.37 0.86
C TRP A 131 -10.56 -2.25 1.10
N GLY A 132 -9.80 -1.88 0.06
CA GLY A 132 -8.36 -1.64 0.22
C GLY A 132 -8.05 -0.57 1.26
N LEU A 133 -8.84 0.51 1.29
CA LEU A 133 -8.73 1.55 2.33
C LEU A 133 -9.15 1.05 3.72
N ALA A 134 -10.18 0.19 3.80
CA ALA A 134 -10.66 -0.35 5.08
C ALA A 134 -9.67 -1.33 5.71
N VAL A 135 -9.01 -2.15 4.90
CA VAL A 135 -7.97 -3.08 5.37
C VAL A 135 -6.78 -2.30 5.97
N GLY A 136 -6.32 -1.25 5.28
CA GLY A 136 -5.31 -0.34 5.81
C GLY A 136 -3.96 -0.98 6.17
N PRO A 137 -2.96 -0.16 6.57
CA PRO A 137 -1.59 -0.64 6.80
C PRO A 137 -1.44 -1.52 8.05
N GLN A 138 -2.27 -1.31 9.08
CA GLN A 138 -2.17 -2.08 10.32
C GLN A 138 -2.58 -3.55 10.11
N VAL A 139 -3.68 -3.78 9.38
CA VAL A 139 -4.14 -5.14 9.07
C VAL A 139 -3.18 -5.84 8.12
N LEU A 140 -2.62 -5.11 7.14
CA LEU A 140 -1.58 -5.66 6.27
C LEU A 140 -0.35 -6.10 7.05
N ARG A 141 0.07 -5.36 8.08
CA ARG A 141 1.15 -5.77 8.97
C ARG A 141 0.81 -7.03 9.75
N GLN A 142 -0.39 -7.14 10.31
CA GLN A 142 -0.85 -8.36 11.00
C GLN A 142 -0.85 -9.58 10.07
N ILE A 143 -1.33 -9.42 8.83
CA ILE A 143 -1.30 -10.47 7.81
C ILE A 143 0.14 -10.88 7.50
N HIS A 144 1.04 -9.90 7.29
CA HIS A 144 2.45 -10.15 7.03
C HIS A 144 3.10 -10.92 8.17
N ASP A 145 2.90 -10.49 9.43
CA ASP A 145 3.48 -11.15 10.61
C ASP A 145 2.98 -12.60 10.73
N ARG A 146 1.70 -12.84 10.44
CA ARG A 146 1.14 -14.18 10.40
C ARG A 146 1.74 -15.03 9.28
N MET A 147 1.90 -14.48 8.09
CA MET A 147 2.55 -15.16 6.95
C MET A 147 4.00 -15.53 7.27
N MET A 148 4.75 -14.60 7.90
CA MET A 148 6.12 -14.87 8.33
C MET A 148 6.18 -16.01 9.36
N LYS A 149 5.24 -16.06 10.29
CA LYS A 149 5.14 -17.16 11.25
C LYS A 149 4.85 -18.50 10.57
N ILE A 150 3.91 -18.54 9.64
CA ILE A 150 3.62 -19.74 8.83
C ILE A 150 4.88 -20.20 8.06
N ALA A 151 5.63 -19.25 7.48
CA ALA A 151 6.86 -19.55 6.74
C ALA A 151 7.98 -20.10 7.66
N GLN A 152 8.07 -19.59 8.90
CA GLN A 152 9.00 -20.11 9.92
C GLN A 152 8.60 -21.52 10.38
N ASP A 153 7.31 -21.72 10.70
CA ASP A 153 6.78 -23.01 11.15
C ASP A 153 6.97 -24.11 10.08
N ASN A 154 6.92 -23.74 8.79
CA ASN A 154 7.18 -24.64 7.67
C ASN A 154 8.68 -24.72 7.27
N GLY A 155 9.59 -24.10 8.01
CA GLY A 155 11.03 -24.14 7.75
C GLY A 155 11.48 -23.41 6.46
N VAL A 156 10.60 -22.64 5.82
CA VAL A 156 10.92 -21.86 4.61
C VAL A 156 11.86 -20.69 4.96
N VAL A 157 11.67 -20.09 6.15
CA VAL A 157 12.49 -19.00 6.65
C VAL A 157 13.28 -19.45 7.86
N VAL A 158 14.59 -19.63 7.70
CA VAL A 158 15.49 -20.10 8.74
C VAL A 158 16.12 -18.94 9.56
N GLY A 159 15.95 -17.70 9.13
CA GLY A 159 16.33 -16.49 9.87
C GLY A 159 17.83 -16.27 10.11
N ARG A 160 18.73 -17.08 9.55
CA ARG A 160 20.18 -17.00 9.79
C ARG A 160 20.94 -15.97 8.96
N ARG A 161 20.35 -15.47 7.89
CA ARG A 161 21.01 -14.50 7.00
C ARG A 161 19.98 -13.46 6.55
N MET A 162 20.30 -12.20 6.82
CA MET A 162 19.54 -11.05 6.32
C MET A 162 20.39 -10.30 5.30
N ARG A 163 19.84 -10.07 4.11
CA ARG A 163 20.45 -9.17 3.14
C ARG A 163 19.68 -7.84 3.23
N VAL A 164 20.39 -6.78 3.56
CA VAL A 164 19.84 -5.43 3.53
C VAL A 164 20.24 -4.85 2.18
N ASP A 165 19.25 -4.50 1.38
CA ASP A 165 19.45 -3.76 0.14
C ASP A 165 19.12 -2.29 0.36
N THR A 166 19.95 -1.41 -0.21
CA THR A 166 19.72 0.03 -0.18
C THR A 166 19.00 0.42 -1.46
N THR A 167 17.76 0.83 -1.32
CA THR A 167 17.03 1.43 -2.44
C THR A 167 17.42 2.89 -2.56
N VAL A 168 17.99 3.27 -3.70
CA VAL A 168 18.17 4.69 -4.03
C VAL A 168 16.79 5.28 -4.30
N VAL A 169 16.30 6.08 -3.37
CA VAL A 169 15.11 6.88 -3.60
C VAL A 169 15.55 8.13 -4.36
N GLU A 170 15.08 8.27 -5.59
CA GLU A 170 15.24 9.52 -6.32
C GLU A 170 14.51 10.62 -5.54
N THR A 171 15.26 11.39 -4.80
CA THR A 171 14.75 12.62 -4.23
C THR A 171 14.86 13.69 -5.33
N ASN A 172 13.82 14.50 -5.47
CA ASN A 172 13.83 15.66 -6.36
C ASN A 172 14.77 16.74 -5.77
N ILE A 173 16.06 16.40 -5.70
CA ILE A 173 17.10 17.32 -5.26
C ILE A 173 17.38 18.26 -6.42
N HIS A 174 16.99 19.51 -6.25
CA HIS A 174 17.38 20.57 -7.17
C HIS A 174 18.92 20.63 -7.22
N HIS A 175 19.49 20.44 -8.42
CA HIS A 175 20.93 20.54 -8.60
C HIS A 175 21.44 21.87 -8.02
N PRO A 176 22.37 21.83 -7.06
CA PRO A 176 22.90 23.06 -6.48
C PRO A 176 23.66 23.81 -7.57
N THR A 177 23.25 25.05 -7.81
CA THR A 177 24.03 25.99 -8.63
C THR A 177 24.97 26.75 -7.74
N ASP A 178 26.12 27.27 -8.28
CA ASP A 178 27.07 28.05 -7.51
C ASP A 178 26.41 29.21 -6.77
N SER A 179 25.42 29.84 -7.39
CA SER A 179 24.65 30.91 -6.78
C SER A 179 23.83 30.46 -5.57
N THR A 180 23.21 29.27 -5.64
CA THR A 180 22.45 28.72 -4.50
C THR A 180 23.36 28.29 -3.37
N LEU A 181 24.51 27.68 -3.68
CA LEU A 181 25.51 27.29 -2.70
C LEU A 181 26.09 28.52 -1.96
N LEU A 182 26.42 29.59 -2.69
CA LEU A 182 26.85 30.84 -2.08
C LEU A 182 25.77 31.45 -1.18
N GLY A 183 24.52 31.42 -1.62
CA GLY A 183 23.39 31.88 -0.81
C GLY A 183 23.20 31.09 0.48
N ASP A 184 23.39 29.79 0.45
CA ASP A 184 23.32 28.92 1.63
C ASP A 184 24.53 29.17 2.55
N GLY A 185 25.71 29.35 2.00
CA GLY A 185 26.91 29.75 2.77
C GLY A 185 26.68 31.05 3.54
N VAL A 186 26.18 32.09 2.89
CA VAL A 186 25.84 33.37 3.56
C VAL A 186 24.79 33.17 4.66
N ARG A 187 23.78 32.32 4.43
CA ARG A 187 22.74 32.01 5.43
C ARG A 187 23.35 31.34 6.67
N VAL A 188 24.24 30.37 6.47
CA VAL A 188 24.92 29.66 7.57
C VAL A 188 25.81 30.66 8.36
N LEU A 189 26.61 31.44 7.67
CA LEU A 189 27.48 32.45 8.31
C LEU A 189 26.68 33.43 9.17
N ILE A 190 25.60 34.00 8.62
CA ILE A 190 24.77 34.96 9.38
C ILE A 190 24.13 34.29 10.60
N ARG A 191 23.65 33.02 10.47
CA ARG A 191 23.13 32.29 11.60
C ARG A 191 24.14 32.03 12.68
N THR A 192 25.39 31.68 12.30
CA THR A 192 26.50 31.46 13.23
C THR A 192 26.89 32.77 13.93
N MET A 193 26.99 33.84 13.16
CA MET A 193 27.33 35.17 13.73
C MET A 193 26.25 35.66 14.71
N LYS A 194 24.95 35.44 14.43
CA LYS A 194 23.88 35.75 15.39
C LYS A 194 24.02 34.94 16.68
N LYS A 195 24.34 33.67 16.60
CA LYS A 195 24.55 32.81 17.79
C LYS A 195 25.78 33.30 18.59
N ILE A 196 26.86 33.69 17.93
CA ILE A 196 28.03 34.23 18.60
C ILE A 196 27.67 35.53 19.33
N THR A 197 26.90 36.42 18.68
CA THR A 197 26.47 37.69 19.32
C THR A 197 25.54 37.43 20.52
N GLU A 198 24.70 36.38 20.48
CA GLU A 198 23.85 35.98 21.60
C GLU A 198 24.67 35.47 22.80
N ILE A 199 25.78 34.75 22.55
CA ILE A 199 26.61 34.14 23.60
C ILE A 199 27.64 35.16 24.16
N ALA A 200 28.31 35.85 23.27
CA ALA A 200 29.44 36.73 23.63
C ALA A 200 29.06 38.21 23.90
N GLY A 201 27.79 38.55 23.67
CA GLY A 201 27.33 39.95 23.70
C GLY A 201 27.83 40.75 22.50
N ALA A 202 27.39 42.00 22.39
CA ALA A 202 27.79 42.89 21.31
C ALA A 202 29.20 43.46 21.58
N VAL A 203 30.24 42.72 21.25
CA VAL A 203 31.63 43.17 21.35
C VAL A 203 32.02 43.88 20.06
N GLY A 204 31.96 45.19 20.06
CA GLY A 204 32.68 46.09 19.14
C GLY A 204 32.25 46.09 17.65
N THR A 205 31.68 45.06 17.11
CA THR A 205 31.35 44.95 15.67
C THR A 205 29.88 44.81 15.41
N LYS A 206 29.28 45.79 14.73
CA LYS A 206 27.85 45.72 14.35
C LYS A 206 27.64 44.73 13.22
N LEU A 207 26.97 43.61 13.53
CA LEU A 207 26.58 42.62 12.53
C LEU A 207 25.58 43.21 11.53
N ARG A 208 25.96 43.23 10.25
CA ARG A 208 25.08 43.67 9.17
C ARG A 208 24.45 42.47 8.45
N ASP A 209 23.18 42.18 8.75
CA ASP A 209 22.46 41.11 8.10
C ASP A 209 22.12 41.42 6.64
N ARG A 210 22.76 40.72 5.71
CA ARG A 210 22.59 40.87 4.27
C ARG A 210 21.71 39.82 3.64
N SER A 211 21.08 38.93 4.40
CA SER A 211 20.25 37.78 3.92
C SER A 211 19.20 38.19 2.89
N ARG A 212 18.53 39.32 3.16
CA ARG A 212 17.46 39.81 2.26
C ARG A 212 18.02 40.27 0.90
N SER A 213 19.13 40.97 0.91
CA SER A 213 19.80 41.45 -0.31
C SER A 213 20.30 40.26 -1.17
N VAL A 214 20.95 39.29 -0.52
CA VAL A 214 21.43 38.07 -1.18
C VAL A 214 20.25 37.27 -1.79
N LYS A 215 19.16 37.11 -1.06
CA LYS A 215 17.96 36.44 -1.56
C LYS A 215 17.39 37.12 -2.81
N LEU A 216 17.31 38.43 -2.84
CA LEU A 216 16.83 39.17 -4.02
C LEU A 216 17.74 38.94 -5.24
N ARG A 217 19.09 39.00 -5.05
CA ARG A 217 20.04 38.72 -6.13
C ARG A 217 19.93 37.28 -6.66
N LEU A 218 19.75 36.31 -5.79
CA LEU A 218 19.52 34.92 -6.21
C LEU A 218 18.26 34.76 -7.07
N PHE A 219 17.18 35.47 -6.73
CA PHE A 219 15.97 35.48 -7.55
C PHE A 219 16.20 36.14 -8.91
N GLU A 220 16.95 37.23 -8.98
CA GLU A 220 17.32 37.91 -10.25
C GLU A 220 18.11 36.94 -11.15
N ILE A 221 19.15 36.29 -10.61
CA ILE A 221 19.98 35.32 -11.33
C ILE A 221 19.10 34.18 -11.85
N ALA A 222 18.25 33.60 -11.00
CA ALA A 222 17.36 32.51 -11.39
C ALA A 222 16.36 32.93 -12.48
N ARG A 223 15.87 34.18 -12.44
CA ARG A 223 14.96 34.72 -13.47
C ARG A 223 15.68 34.89 -14.80
N ILE A 224 16.90 35.43 -14.81
CA ILE A 224 17.70 35.62 -16.02
C ILE A 224 18.07 34.27 -16.64
N ALA A 225 18.48 33.29 -15.80
CA ALA A 225 18.84 31.94 -16.26
C ALA A 225 17.66 31.18 -16.88
N ARG A 226 16.42 31.46 -16.45
CA ARG A 226 15.19 30.88 -17.05
C ARG A 226 14.76 31.56 -18.33
N ALA A 227 15.16 32.80 -18.58
CA ALA A 227 14.84 33.53 -19.79
C ALA A 227 15.66 32.95 -20.96
N LYS A 228 14.97 32.21 -21.85
CA LYS A 228 15.59 31.63 -23.05
C LYS A 228 15.91 32.75 -24.06
N GLY A 229 17.18 33.10 -24.21
CA GLY A 229 17.63 34.00 -25.27
C GLY A 229 19.11 34.37 -25.21
N PRO A 230 19.80 34.57 -26.33
CA PRO A 230 21.25 34.85 -26.36
C PRO A 230 21.65 36.16 -25.67
N LEU A 231 20.77 37.15 -25.58
CA LEU A 231 20.98 38.45 -25.00
C LEU A 231 21.06 38.46 -23.44
N ASN A 232 20.75 37.37 -22.78
CA ASN A 232 20.74 37.32 -21.31
C ASN A 232 21.98 36.69 -20.70
N ARG A 233 22.92 36.16 -21.51
CA ARG A 233 24.17 35.55 -20.99
C ARG A 233 25.16 36.61 -20.47
N ASP A 234 25.16 37.80 -21.06
CA ASP A 234 26.08 38.86 -20.72
C ASP A 234 25.70 39.62 -19.44
N ARG A 235 24.56 39.26 -18.81
CA ARG A 235 24.07 39.83 -17.54
C ARG A 235 24.29 38.93 -16.31
N LEU A 236 24.85 37.75 -16.52
CA LEU A 236 25.20 36.80 -15.47
C LEU A 236 26.66 36.95 -15.09
#